data_1994edbe16870816a4280168cf33862c
#
_entry.id   1994edbe16870816a4280168cf33862c
#
_cell.length_a   1.000
_cell.length_b   1.000
_cell.length_c   1.000
_cell.angle_alpha   90.00
_cell.angle_beta   90.00
_cell.angle_gamma   90.00
#
_symmetry.space_group_name_H-M   'P 1'
#
loop_
_entity.id
_entity.type
_entity.pdbx_description
1 polymer ?
#
loop_
_entity_poly.entity_id
_entity_poly.type
_entity_poly.pdbx_seq_one_letter_code
_entity_poly.pdbx_strand_id
1 'polypeptide(L)'
;MAAAHGALGVILAYSGRPKEGLAALETCIRLDPRDPSLVNRLNQFALAHYFCRDYEGTIEAAERAIRSFPDFPSPYRWLAAALGELGRTVEAKEALEKAIAVSPASFEFQVRNRPPWFRPEEHAHMLDGLRKAGWEG
;
A
#
# COMPACT_ATOMS: atom_id res chain seq x y z
N MET A 1 2.58 -9.37 21.64
CA MET A 1 1.58 -10.10 20.83
C MET A 1 1.49 -9.51 19.44
N ALA A 2 1.62 -10.33 18.41
CA ALA A 2 1.63 -9.88 17.03
C ALA A 2 0.36 -9.12 16.67
N ALA A 3 -0.83 -9.63 17.02
CA ALA A 3 -2.10 -9.00 16.69
C ALA A 3 -2.21 -7.57 17.25
N ALA A 4 -1.73 -7.35 18.48
CA ALA A 4 -1.77 -6.03 19.11
C ALA A 4 -0.87 -5.03 18.36
N HIS A 5 0.31 -5.46 17.94
CA HIS A 5 1.23 -4.62 17.16
C HIS A 5 0.65 -4.28 15.79
N GLY A 6 -0.01 -5.26 15.15
CA GLY A 6 -0.65 -5.03 13.87
C GLY A 6 -1.78 -4.02 13.94
N ALA A 7 -2.67 -4.16 14.93
CA ALA A 7 -3.77 -3.23 15.14
C ALA A 7 -3.26 -1.82 15.45
N LEU A 8 -2.26 -1.71 16.32
CA LEU A 8 -1.65 -0.43 16.66
C LEU A 8 -1.02 0.22 15.43
N GLY A 9 -0.28 -0.57 14.62
CA GLY A 9 0.38 -0.08 13.43
C GLY A 9 -0.59 0.53 12.42
N VAL A 10 -1.71 -0.14 12.18
CA VAL A 10 -2.75 0.33 11.27
C VAL A 10 -3.35 1.64 11.77
N ILE A 11 -3.71 1.69 13.05
CA ILE A 11 -4.28 2.89 13.66
C ILE A 11 -3.32 4.07 13.54
N LEU A 12 -2.05 3.86 13.85
CA LEU A 12 -1.03 4.90 13.79
C LEU A 12 -0.84 5.41 12.35
N ALA A 13 -0.80 4.50 11.38
CA ALA A 13 -0.63 4.87 9.98
C ALA A 13 -1.78 5.75 9.50
N TYR A 14 -3.02 5.36 9.78
CA TYR A 14 -4.20 6.12 9.37
C TYR A 14 -4.41 7.40 10.17
N SER A 15 -3.82 7.49 11.36
CA SER A 15 -3.95 8.68 12.23
C SER A 15 -2.91 9.76 11.94
N GLY A 16 -2.12 9.62 10.87
CA GLY A 16 -1.09 10.59 10.52
C GLY A 16 0.22 10.39 11.28
N ARG A 17 0.45 9.20 11.84
CA ARG A 17 1.68 8.82 12.52
C ARG A 17 2.29 7.59 11.83
N PRO A 18 2.60 7.70 10.51
CA PRO A 18 2.99 6.51 9.74
C PRO A 18 4.34 5.91 10.13
N LYS A 19 5.28 6.71 10.62
CA LYS A 19 6.58 6.18 11.08
C LYS A 19 6.42 5.25 12.27
N GLU A 20 5.57 5.63 13.21
CA GLU A 20 5.27 4.78 14.38
C GLU A 20 4.48 3.55 13.95
N GLY A 21 3.58 3.73 12.98
CA GLY A 21 2.83 2.63 12.39
C GLY A 21 3.73 1.61 11.72
N LEU A 22 4.75 2.08 10.99
CA LEU A 22 5.76 1.21 10.36
C LEU A 22 6.47 0.34 11.39
N ALA A 23 6.92 0.94 12.48
CA ALA A 23 7.64 0.20 13.51
C ALA A 23 6.76 -0.90 14.12
N ALA A 24 5.50 -0.58 14.41
CA ALA A 24 4.54 -1.54 14.96
C ALA A 24 4.21 -2.66 13.98
N LEU A 25 4.02 -2.34 12.71
CA LEU A 25 3.74 -3.34 11.67
C LEU A 25 4.94 -4.24 11.42
N GLU A 26 6.14 -3.69 11.40
CA GLU A 26 7.36 -4.47 11.26
C GLU A 26 7.49 -5.48 12.40
N THR A 27 7.23 -5.05 13.63
CA THR A 27 7.23 -5.95 14.77
C THR A 27 6.18 -7.04 14.64
N CYS A 28 4.98 -6.68 14.18
CA CYS A 28 3.90 -7.65 13.96
C CYS A 28 4.31 -8.74 12.97
N ILE A 29 4.87 -8.34 11.83
CA ILE A 29 5.30 -9.28 10.78
C ILE A 29 6.41 -10.18 11.28
N ARG A 30 7.37 -9.62 12.02
CA ARG A 30 8.50 -10.36 12.56
C ARG A 30 8.08 -11.39 13.62
N LEU A 31 7.09 -11.03 14.46
CA LEU A 31 6.63 -11.90 15.54
C LEU A 31 5.83 -13.09 15.03
N ASP A 32 5.11 -12.92 13.92
CA ASP A 32 4.30 -14.00 13.36
C ASP A 32 4.30 -13.95 11.83
N PRO A 33 5.40 -14.43 11.20
CA PRO A 33 5.52 -14.41 9.75
C PRO A 33 4.61 -15.43 9.06
N ARG A 34 3.93 -16.31 9.79
CA ARG A 34 3.02 -17.32 9.26
C ARG A 34 1.55 -17.02 9.55
N ASP A 35 1.26 -15.82 10.07
CA ASP A 35 -0.11 -15.40 10.35
C ASP A 35 -0.92 -15.45 9.06
N PRO A 36 -2.14 -16.06 9.08
CA PRO A 36 -3.03 -16.03 7.93
C PRO A 36 -3.36 -14.61 7.44
N SER A 37 -3.25 -13.61 8.33
CA SER A 37 -3.46 -12.20 7.98
C SER A 37 -2.22 -11.52 7.40
N LEU A 38 -1.15 -12.27 7.13
CA LEU A 38 0.12 -11.71 6.66
C LEU A 38 -0.06 -10.83 5.41
N VAL A 39 -0.93 -11.25 4.47
CA VAL A 39 -1.18 -10.48 3.26
C VAL A 39 -1.67 -9.07 3.60
N ASN A 40 -2.58 -8.95 4.55
CA ASN A 40 -3.08 -7.65 4.99
C ASN A 40 -1.99 -6.83 5.67
N ARG A 41 -1.15 -7.48 6.49
CA ARG A 41 -0.05 -6.79 7.19
C ARG A 41 1.00 -6.28 6.22
N LEU A 42 1.34 -7.06 5.19
CA LEU A 42 2.28 -6.64 4.15
C LEU A 42 1.73 -5.45 3.35
N ASN A 43 0.45 -5.49 3.02
CA ASN A 43 -0.20 -4.38 2.32
C ASN A 43 -0.21 -3.12 3.20
N GLN A 44 -0.55 -3.25 4.47
CA GLN A 44 -0.55 -2.13 5.42
C GLN A 44 0.85 -1.56 5.61
N PHE A 45 1.86 -2.43 5.62
CA PHE A 45 3.25 -2.01 5.70
C PHE A 45 3.65 -1.19 4.47
N ALA A 46 3.23 -1.61 3.28
CA ALA A 46 3.47 -0.88 2.05
C ALA A 46 2.83 0.52 2.08
N LEU A 47 1.55 0.60 2.47
CA LEU A 47 0.87 1.91 2.53
C LEU A 47 1.46 2.82 3.61
N ALA A 48 1.92 2.27 4.71
CA ALA A 48 2.55 3.07 5.76
C ALA A 48 3.87 3.68 5.27
N HIS A 49 4.67 2.92 4.51
CA HIS A 49 5.85 3.46 3.83
C HIS A 49 5.46 4.59 2.86
N TYR A 50 4.39 4.39 2.10
CA TYR A 50 3.91 5.39 1.16
C TYR A 50 3.51 6.68 1.90
N PHE A 51 2.81 6.56 3.01
CA PHE A 51 2.42 7.72 3.82
C PHE A 51 3.63 8.43 4.43
N CYS A 52 4.73 7.71 4.66
CA CYS A 52 6.01 8.30 5.08
C CYS A 52 6.78 8.93 3.92
N ARG A 53 6.27 8.82 2.69
CA ARG A 53 6.96 9.21 1.46
C ARG A 53 8.25 8.43 1.22
N ASP A 54 8.33 7.24 1.80
CA ASP A 54 9.41 6.29 1.56
C ASP A 54 8.96 5.34 0.44
N TYR A 55 9.08 5.82 -0.78
CA TYR A 55 8.58 5.09 -1.95
C TYR A 55 9.39 3.84 -2.26
N GLU A 56 10.68 3.86 -1.98
CA GLU A 56 11.51 2.65 -2.12
C GLU A 56 11.05 1.56 -1.15
N GLY A 57 10.75 1.93 0.09
CA GLY A 57 10.20 1.01 1.07
C GLY A 57 8.83 0.48 0.66
N THR A 58 7.99 1.32 0.06
CA THR A 58 6.69 0.92 -0.49
C THR A 58 6.86 -0.15 -1.57
N ILE A 59 7.79 0.08 -2.50
CA ILE A 59 8.05 -0.85 -3.61
C ILE A 59 8.49 -2.20 -3.07
N GLU A 60 9.44 -2.21 -2.14
CA GLU A 60 9.96 -3.44 -1.55
C GLU A 60 8.85 -4.23 -0.83
N ALA A 61 8.06 -3.56 -0.01
CA ALA A 61 6.97 -4.18 0.73
C ALA A 61 5.86 -4.68 -0.20
N ALA A 62 5.49 -3.89 -1.21
CA ALA A 62 4.47 -4.27 -2.18
C ALA A 62 4.93 -5.48 -3.01
N GLU A 63 6.17 -5.49 -3.47
CA GLU A 63 6.70 -6.61 -4.24
C GLU A 63 6.75 -7.89 -3.41
N ARG A 64 7.08 -7.78 -2.12
CA ARG A 64 7.04 -8.91 -1.21
C ARG A 64 5.62 -9.48 -1.08
N ALA A 65 4.63 -8.60 -0.94
CA ALA A 65 3.22 -9.01 -0.87
C ALA A 65 2.77 -9.68 -2.17
N ILE A 66 3.16 -9.14 -3.31
CA ILE A 66 2.81 -9.69 -4.63
C ILE A 66 3.42 -11.08 -4.83
N ARG A 67 4.68 -11.27 -4.45
CA ARG A 67 5.33 -12.58 -4.58
C ARG A 67 4.63 -13.65 -3.75
N SER A 68 4.16 -13.27 -2.59
CA SER A 68 3.49 -14.22 -1.68
C SER A 68 2.01 -14.41 -2.01
N PHE A 69 1.35 -13.37 -2.51
CA PHE A 69 -0.10 -13.35 -2.74
C PHE A 69 -0.41 -12.62 -4.05
N PRO A 70 -0.08 -13.22 -5.22
CA PRO A 70 -0.18 -12.51 -6.51
C PRO A 70 -1.60 -12.13 -6.93
N ASP A 71 -2.62 -12.72 -6.33
CA ASP A 71 -4.01 -12.43 -6.66
C ASP A 71 -4.63 -11.32 -5.80
N PHE A 72 -3.90 -10.83 -4.80
CA PHE A 72 -4.39 -9.76 -3.95
C PHE A 72 -4.14 -8.41 -4.65
N PRO A 73 -5.21 -7.63 -4.95
CA PRO A 73 -5.07 -6.45 -5.82
C PRO A 73 -4.39 -5.24 -5.18
N SER A 74 -4.56 -5.01 -3.89
CA SER A 74 -4.09 -3.77 -3.25
C SER A 74 -2.60 -3.48 -3.38
N PRO A 75 -1.68 -4.45 -3.22
CA PRO A 75 -0.25 -4.15 -3.35
C PRO A 75 0.15 -3.59 -4.71
N TYR A 76 -0.51 -4.01 -5.78
CA TYR A 76 -0.23 -3.49 -7.12
C TYR A 76 -0.53 -2.00 -7.21
N ARG A 77 -1.60 -1.55 -6.56
CA ARG A 77 -1.97 -0.13 -6.55
C ARG A 77 -0.91 0.71 -5.84
N TRP A 78 -0.44 0.26 -4.68
CA TRP A 78 0.60 0.97 -3.94
C TRP A 78 1.93 0.96 -4.69
N LEU A 79 2.26 -0.15 -5.34
CA LEU A 79 3.45 -0.26 -6.19
C LEU A 79 3.40 0.77 -7.32
N ALA A 80 2.29 0.84 -8.04
CA ALA A 80 2.11 1.78 -9.13
C ALA A 80 2.24 3.23 -8.65
N ALA A 81 1.59 3.55 -7.53
CA ALA A 81 1.63 4.90 -6.96
C ALA A 81 3.05 5.30 -6.57
N ALA A 82 3.79 4.40 -5.90
CA ALA A 82 5.16 4.68 -5.48
C ALA A 82 6.11 4.85 -6.66
N LEU A 83 6.00 3.99 -7.67
CA LEU A 83 6.80 4.12 -8.89
C LEU A 83 6.51 5.42 -9.63
N GLY A 84 5.23 5.82 -9.64
CA GLY A 84 4.80 7.10 -10.22
C GLY A 84 5.45 8.28 -9.49
N GLU A 85 5.44 8.26 -8.16
CA GLU A 85 6.04 9.31 -7.36
C GLU A 85 7.55 9.44 -7.59
N LEU A 86 8.23 8.31 -7.84
CA LEU A 86 9.66 8.31 -8.12
C LEU A 86 10.00 8.66 -9.57
N GLY A 87 8.99 8.83 -10.44
CA GLY A 87 9.20 9.14 -11.84
C GLY A 87 9.69 7.96 -12.69
N ARG A 88 9.57 6.74 -12.17
CA ARG A 88 9.93 5.51 -12.89
C ARG A 88 8.77 5.11 -13.80
N THR A 89 8.57 5.88 -14.85
CA THR A 89 7.34 5.89 -15.66
C THR A 89 7.00 4.56 -16.32
N VAL A 90 7.97 3.88 -16.91
CA VAL A 90 7.73 2.60 -17.61
C VAL A 90 7.26 1.54 -16.60
N GLU A 91 7.99 1.40 -15.50
CA GLU A 91 7.64 0.44 -14.45
C GLU A 91 6.32 0.79 -13.79
N ALA A 92 6.08 2.08 -13.56
CA ALA A 92 4.83 2.57 -12.96
C ALA A 92 3.63 2.23 -13.84
N LYS A 93 3.75 2.41 -15.14
CA LYS A 93 2.68 2.09 -16.09
C LYS A 93 2.37 0.59 -16.10
N GLU A 94 3.40 -0.25 -16.10
CA GLU A 94 3.22 -1.69 -16.03
C GLU A 94 2.52 -2.12 -14.74
N ALA A 95 2.93 -1.55 -13.61
CA ALA A 95 2.31 -1.84 -12.32
C ALA A 95 0.86 -1.38 -12.29
N LEU A 96 0.55 -0.21 -12.87
CA LEU A 96 -0.81 0.29 -12.97
C LEU A 96 -1.71 -0.63 -13.79
N GLU A 97 -1.20 -1.10 -14.94
CA GLU A 97 -1.93 -2.04 -15.78
C GLU A 97 -2.25 -3.32 -15.02
N LYS A 98 -1.31 -3.85 -14.27
CA LYS A 98 -1.51 -5.04 -13.43
C LYS A 98 -2.52 -4.77 -12.30
N ALA A 99 -2.44 -3.61 -11.67
CA ALA A 99 -3.38 -3.24 -10.62
C ALA A 99 -4.82 -3.25 -11.12
N ILE A 100 -5.03 -2.76 -12.33
CA ILE A 100 -6.36 -2.74 -12.97
C ILE A 100 -6.75 -4.16 -13.41
N ALA A 101 -5.82 -4.90 -14.02
CA ALA A 101 -6.09 -6.23 -14.56
C ALA A 101 -6.44 -7.26 -13.50
N VAL A 102 -5.79 -7.22 -12.34
CA VAL A 102 -6.02 -8.18 -11.25
C VAL A 102 -7.44 -8.09 -10.73
N SER A 103 -7.97 -6.88 -10.57
CA SER A 103 -9.36 -6.67 -10.18
C SER A 103 -9.80 -5.26 -10.57
N PRO A 104 -10.40 -5.10 -11.78
CA PRO A 104 -10.87 -3.79 -12.22
C PRO A 104 -11.88 -3.16 -11.27
N ALA A 105 -12.79 -3.97 -10.71
CA ALA A 105 -13.81 -3.47 -9.78
C ALA A 105 -13.19 -2.95 -8.48
N SER A 106 -12.20 -3.67 -7.94
CA SER A 106 -11.51 -3.26 -6.72
C SER A 106 -10.73 -1.95 -6.96
N PHE A 107 -10.02 -1.87 -8.08
CA PHE A 107 -9.28 -0.65 -8.42
C PHE A 107 -10.21 0.55 -8.51
N GLU A 108 -11.29 0.43 -9.29
CA GLU A 108 -12.27 1.51 -9.43
C GLU A 108 -12.86 1.93 -8.09
N PHE A 109 -13.23 0.96 -7.26
CA PHE A 109 -13.79 1.25 -5.95
C PHE A 109 -12.80 2.05 -5.09
N GLN A 110 -11.55 1.63 -5.04
CA GLN A 110 -10.54 2.25 -4.19
C GLN A 110 -10.16 3.67 -4.64
N VAL A 111 -10.15 3.93 -5.94
CA VAL A 111 -9.82 5.27 -6.44
C VAL A 111 -10.99 6.24 -6.32
N ARG A 112 -12.23 5.76 -6.43
CA ARG A 112 -13.42 6.61 -6.36
C ARG A 112 -13.94 6.84 -4.96
N ASN A 113 -13.63 5.94 -4.02
CA ASN A 113 -14.19 5.98 -2.67
C ASN A 113 -13.08 6.05 -1.64
N ARG A 114 -13.02 7.17 -0.93
CA ARG A 114 -12.08 7.29 0.19
C ARG A 114 -12.68 6.54 1.40
N PRO A 115 -11.97 5.53 1.94
CA PRO A 115 -12.42 4.89 3.17
C PRO A 115 -12.53 5.93 4.30
N PRO A 116 -13.51 5.80 5.22
CA PRO A 116 -13.68 6.77 6.30
C PRO A 116 -12.44 6.95 7.18
N TRP A 117 -11.63 5.91 7.34
CA TRP A 117 -10.43 5.95 8.15
C TRP A 117 -9.21 6.55 7.43
N PHE A 118 -9.28 6.73 6.10
CA PHE A 118 -8.22 7.41 5.35
C PHE A 118 -8.37 8.92 5.51
N ARG A 119 -7.27 9.59 5.82
CA ARG A 119 -7.24 11.05 5.80
C ARG A 119 -7.39 11.50 4.34
N PRO A 120 -8.14 12.60 4.07
CA PRO A 120 -8.32 13.09 2.70
C PRO A 120 -6.99 13.35 1.97
N GLU A 121 -6.00 13.89 2.67
CA GLU A 121 -4.68 14.17 2.09
C GLU A 121 -3.93 12.89 1.71
N GLU A 122 -4.14 11.80 2.44
CA GLU A 122 -3.49 10.51 2.13
C GLU A 122 -4.13 9.87 0.90
N HIS A 123 -5.43 9.96 0.77
CA HIS A 123 -6.14 9.48 -0.42
C HIS A 123 -5.73 10.29 -1.65
N ALA A 124 -5.65 11.62 -1.51
CA ALA A 124 -5.20 12.50 -2.58
C ALA A 124 -3.75 12.20 -2.99
N HIS A 125 -2.90 11.88 -2.03
CA HIS A 125 -1.51 11.48 -2.26
C HIS A 125 -1.43 10.20 -3.10
N MET A 126 -2.26 9.19 -2.77
CA MET A 126 -2.36 7.96 -3.56
C MET A 126 -2.79 8.25 -5.00
N LEU A 127 -3.84 9.06 -5.17
CA LEU A 127 -4.34 9.41 -6.50
C LEU A 127 -3.29 10.15 -7.32
N ASP A 128 -2.53 11.03 -6.68
CA ASP A 128 -1.44 11.75 -7.33
C ASP A 128 -0.38 10.79 -7.88
N GLY A 129 0.03 9.81 -7.07
CA GLY A 129 0.98 8.79 -7.50
C GLY A 129 0.47 7.96 -8.66
N LEU A 130 -0.81 7.58 -8.61
CA LEU A 130 -1.44 6.82 -9.70
C LEU A 130 -1.52 7.64 -10.99
N ARG A 131 -1.82 8.94 -10.91
CA ARG A 131 -1.82 9.81 -12.09
C ARG A 131 -0.43 9.92 -12.69
N LYS A 132 0.61 10.00 -11.87
CA LYS A 132 2.00 9.99 -12.34
C LYS A 132 2.38 8.67 -13.00
N ALA A 133 1.71 7.58 -12.61
CA ALA A 133 1.88 6.27 -13.25
C ALA A 133 1.11 6.14 -14.57
N GLY A 134 0.25 7.10 -14.89
CA GLY A 134 -0.50 7.10 -16.13
C GLY A 134 -2.02 6.94 -15.98
N TRP A 135 -2.52 6.88 -14.75
CA TRP A 135 -3.96 6.80 -14.51
C TRP A 135 -4.64 8.12 -14.92
N GLU A 136 -5.69 8.00 -15.71
CA GLU A 136 -6.38 9.15 -16.28
C GLU A 136 -7.70 9.51 -15.59
N GLY A 137 -8.04 8.79 -14.58
CA GLY A 137 -9.27 9.03 -13.82
C GLY A 137 -9.19 10.26 -12.94
#